data_c5ef40aaf9e3476d44193b9410f26b57
#
_entry.id   c5ef40aaf9e3476d44193b9410f26b57
#
_cell.length_a   1.000
_cell.length_b   1.000
_cell.length_c   1.000
_cell.angle_alpha   90.00
_cell.angle_beta   90.00
_cell.angle_gamma   90.00
#
_symmetry.space_group_name_H-M   'P 1'
#
loop_
_entity.id
_entity.type
_entity.pdbx_description
1 polymer ?
#
loop_
_entity_poly.entity_id
_entity_poly.type
_entity_poly.pdbx_seq_one_letter_code
_entity_poly.pdbx_strand_id
1 'polypeptide(L)'
;MSDKKKNLLNGIFLLTVFALTIYSVFSGEDLSDIWDTISEASPVYLLMGVGCVIFFIWAESAILHYLLGTLGIKTKRRTCFLYSSVGFFFSCITPSAGGGQPAQVYYMRKNMIPVPVATVVLMVVTITYKSVLVVIGCLLAVFGQGFLNRYLYEVMPVYYLGLA
;
A
#
# COMPACT_ATOMS: atom_id res chain seq x y z
N MET A 1 3.67 13.72 31.92
CA MET A 1 2.70 12.64 31.72
C MET A 1 3.49 11.37 31.58
N SER A 2 3.25 10.36 32.43
CA SER A 2 4.05 9.11 32.45
C SER A 2 3.98 8.40 31.10
N ASP A 3 5.10 7.85 30.62
CA ASP A 3 5.20 7.16 29.31
C ASP A 3 4.16 6.04 29.16
N LYS A 4 3.78 5.40 30.27
CA LYS A 4 2.70 4.42 30.31
C LYS A 4 1.34 5.03 29.91
N LYS A 5 1.02 6.26 30.36
CA LYS A 5 -0.23 6.95 29.99
C LYS A 5 -0.25 7.37 28.52
N LYS A 6 0.90 7.80 27.96
CA LYS A 6 1.02 8.12 26.52
C LYS A 6 0.82 6.88 25.67
N ASN A 7 1.46 5.76 26.04
CA ASN A 7 1.33 4.51 25.30
C ASN A 7 -0.10 3.94 25.36
N LEU A 8 -0.76 4.07 26.53
CA LEU A 8 -2.16 3.67 26.68
C LEU A 8 -3.08 4.55 25.83
N LEU A 9 -2.89 5.86 25.84
CA LEU A 9 -3.68 6.80 25.04
C LEU A 9 -3.50 6.56 23.55
N ASN A 10 -2.28 6.33 23.09
CA ASN A 10 -1.98 5.98 21.70
C ASN A 10 -2.61 4.63 21.30
N GLY A 11 -2.59 3.65 22.21
CA GLY A 11 -3.26 2.36 21.98
C GLY A 11 -4.78 2.49 21.85
N ILE A 12 -5.41 3.26 22.76
CA ILE A 12 -6.85 3.53 22.70
C ILE A 12 -7.19 4.28 21.41
N PHE A 13 -6.42 5.32 21.04
CA PHE A 13 -6.63 6.07 19.81
C PHE A 13 -6.55 5.17 18.57
N LEU A 14 -5.51 4.32 18.46
CA LEU A 14 -5.36 3.36 17.37
C LEU A 14 -6.54 2.39 17.30
N LEU A 15 -6.98 1.88 18.45
CA LEU A 15 -8.09 0.94 18.56
C LEU A 15 -9.42 1.60 18.15
N THR A 16 -9.62 2.85 18.54
CA THR A 16 -10.81 3.64 18.16
C THR A 16 -10.81 3.91 16.65
N VAL A 17 -9.69 4.34 16.07
CA VAL A 17 -9.58 4.58 14.61
C VAL A 17 -9.80 3.27 13.85
N PHE A 18 -9.23 2.16 14.30
CA PHE A 18 -9.43 0.85 13.70
C PHE A 18 -10.90 0.39 13.76
N ALA A 19 -11.55 0.54 14.93
CA ALA A 19 -12.96 0.22 15.10
C ALA A 19 -13.87 1.10 14.23
N LEU A 20 -13.59 2.41 14.14
CA LEU A 20 -14.31 3.32 13.25
C LEU A 20 -14.13 2.97 11.78
N THR A 21 -12.92 2.55 11.38
CA THR A 21 -12.65 2.12 9.99
C THR A 21 -13.45 0.86 9.66
N ILE A 22 -13.44 -0.14 10.54
CA ILE A 22 -14.24 -1.36 10.36
C ILE A 22 -15.73 -0.98 10.32
N TYR A 23 -16.20 -0.19 11.27
CA TYR A 23 -17.59 0.26 11.28
C TYR A 23 -17.96 1.00 9.99
N SER A 24 -17.14 1.93 9.51
CA SER A 24 -17.39 2.69 8.27
C SER A 24 -17.40 1.80 7.01
N VAL A 25 -16.54 0.78 6.96
CA VAL A 25 -16.48 -0.14 5.82
C VAL A 25 -17.69 -1.10 5.82
N PHE A 26 -18.10 -1.57 6.98
CA PHE A 26 -19.16 -2.59 7.09
C PHE A 26 -20.55 -2.02 7.40
N SER A 27 -20.70 -0.75 7.77
CA SER A 27 -22.02 -0.16 8.09
C SER A 27 -22.79 0.31 6.86
N GLY A 28 -22.18 0.33 5.69
CA GLY A 28 -22.82 0.76 4.43
C GLY A 28 -23.14 -0.36 3.46
N GLU A 29 -22.64 -1.57 3.69
CA GLU A 29 -22.77 -2.71 2.77
C GLU A 29 -23.18 -3.95 3.56
N ASP A 30 -24.23 -4.65 3.12
CA ASP A 30 -24.58 -5.96 3.66
C ASP A 30 -23.50 -6.97 3.28
N LEU A 31 -22.94 -7.67 4.28
CA LEU A 31 -21.92 -8.72 4.05
C LEU A 31 -22.42 -9.82 3.10
N SER A 32 -23.73 -10.04 3.04
CA SER A 32 -24.37 -10.92 2.07
C SER A 32 -24.19 -10.44 0.64
N ASP A 33 -24.35 -9.15 0.38
CA ASP A 33 -24.21 -8.57 -0.97
C ASP A 33 -22.77 -8.63 -1.47
N ILE A 34 -21.81 -8.44 -0.56
CA ILE A 34 -20.37 -8.62 -0.89
C ILE A 34 -20.09 -10.08 -1.24
N TRP A 35 -20.67 -11.03 -0.47
CA TRP A 35 -20.47 -12.45 -0.73
C TRP A 35 -21.12 -12.89 -2.03
N ASP A 36 -22.32 -12.41 -2.31
CA ASP A 36 -23.04 -12.69 -3.55
C ASP A 36 -22.28 -12.11 -4.75
N THR A 37 -21.81 -10.88 -4.66
CA THR A 37 -20.97 -10.26 -5.71
C THR A 37 -19.69 -11.06 -5.96
N ILE A 38 -19.02 -11.54 -4.91
CA ILE A 38 -17.80 -12.37 -5.06
C ILE A 38 -18.15 -13.73 -5.69
N SER A 39 -19.28 -14.33 -5.33
CA SER A 39 -19.69 -15.62 -5.88
C SER A 39 -20.14 -15.54 -7.33
N GLU A 40 -20.70 -14.41 -7.76
CA GLU A 40 -21.04 -14.12 -9.15
C GLU A 40 -19.83 -13.71 -10.00
N ALA A 41 -18.78 -13.21 -9.37
CA ALA A 41 -17.56 -12.82 -10.07
C ALA A 41 -16.89 -14.02 -10.74
N SER A 42 -16.51 -13.88 -12.00
CA SER A 42 -15.78 -14.93 -12.71
C SER A 42 -14.48 -15.27 -11.97
N PRO A 43 -14.24 -16.56 -11.62
CA PRO A 43 -13.06 -16.98 -10.88
C PRO A 43 -11.74 -16.66 -11.62
N VAL A 44 -11.80 -16.52 -12.94
CA VAL A 44 -10.64 -16.15 -13.76
C VAL A 44 -10.14 -14.74 -13.42
N TYR A 45 -11.04 -13.76 -13.25
CA TYR A 45 -10.66 -12.40 -12.88
C TYR A 45 -10.13 -12.33 -11.44
N LEU A 46 -10.71 -13.10 -10.52
CA LEU A 46 -10.21 -13.19 -9.14
C LEU A 46 -8.79 -13.78 -9.09
N LEU A 47 -8.55 -14.87 -9.80
CA LEU A 47 -7.21 -15.48 -9.90
C LEU A 47 -6.20 -14.54 -10.55
N MET A 48 -6.62 -13.81 -11.58
CA MET A 48 -5.76 -12.82 -12.25
C MET A 48 -5.41 -11.68 -11.28
N GLY A 49 -6.38 -11.19 -10.48
CA GLY A 49 -6.15 -10.19 -9.45
C GLY A 49 -5.14 -10.64 -8.39
N VAL A 50 -5.31 -11.86 -7.87
CA VAL A 50 -4.35 -12.46 -6.92
C VAL A 50 -2.97 -12.60 -7.56
N GLY A 51 -2.89 -13.04 -8.81
CA GLY A 51 -1.64 -13.12 -9.57
C GLY A 51 -0.94 -11.76 -9.70
N CYS A 52 -1.69 -10.69 -9.99
CA CYS A 52 -1.16 -9.34 -10.04
C CYS A 52 -0.61 -8.86 -8.69
N VAL A 53 -1.28 -9.16 -7.58
CA VAL A 53 -0.81 -8.82 -6.23
C VAL A 53 0.49 -9.55 -5.89
N ILE A 54 0.57 -10.84 -6.17
CA ILE A 54 1.79 -11.64 -5.96
C ILE A 54 2.94 -11.08 -6.80
N PHE A 55 2.67 -10.77 -8.06
CA PHE A 55 3.65 -10.16 -8.97
C PHE A 55 4.12 -8.81 -8.46
N PHE A 56 3.21 -7.97 -7.96
CA PHE A 56 3.55 -6.66 -7.37
C PHE A 56 4.50 -6.82 -6.18
N ILE A 57 4.19 -7.71 -5.22
CA ILE A 57 5.03 -7.96 -4.05
C ILE A 57 6.40 -8.50 -4.47
N TRP A 58 6.44 -9.38 -5.46
CA TRP A 58 7.68 -9.92 -5.99
C TRP A 58 8.54 -8.84 -6.68
N ALA A 59 7.93 -7.97 -7.48
CA ALA A 59 8.61 -6.87 -8.15
C ALA A 59 9.20 -5.86 -7.14
N GLU A 60 8.42 -5.45 -6.13
CA GLU A 60 8.90 -4.59 -5.04
C GLU A 60 10.07 -5.24 -4.30
N SER A 61 9.98 -6.54 -4.00
CA SER A 61 11.05 -7.32 -3.39
C SER A 61 12.35 -7.30 -4.22
N ALA A 62 12.24 -7.40 -5.55
CA ALA A 62 13.39 -7.35 -6.45
C ALA A 62 14.04 -5.96 -6.44
N ILE A 63 13.24 -4.89 -6.41
CA ILE A 63 13.72 -3.51 -6.29
C ILE A 63 14.44 -3.31 -4.95
N LEU A 64 13.86 -3.75 -3.84
CA LEU A 64 14.49 -3.67 -2.52
C LEU A 64 15.81 -4.43 -2.47
N HIS A 65 15.86 -5.63 -3.05
CA HIS A 65 17.09 -6.41 -3.12
C HIS A 65 18.18 -5.70 -3.91
N TYR A 66 17.82 -5.10 -5.04
CA TYR A 66 18.75 -4.33 -5.88
C TYR A 66 19.26 -3.09 -5.14
N LEU A 67 18.38 -2.28 -4.55
CA LEU A 67 18.75 -1.05 -3.84
C LEU A 67 19.62 -1.33 -2.61
N LEU A 68 19.30 -2.35 -1.81
CA LEU A 68 20.16 -2.75 -0.69
C LEU A 68 21.52 -3.25 -1.16
N GLY A 69 21.54 -3.96 -2.29
CA GLY A 69 22.78 -4.43 -2.91
C GLY A 69 23.71 -3.28 -3.37
N THR A 70 23.16 -2.22 -3.95
CA THR A 70 23.94 -1.03 -4.35
C THR A 70 24.54 -0.29 -3.17
N LEU A 71 23.90 -0.40 -1.99
CA LEU A 71 24.41 0.15 -0.72
C LEU A 71 25.38 -0.80 0.02
N GLY A 72 25.79 -1.89 -0.63
CA GLY A 72 26.72 -2.87 -0.06
C GLY A 72 26.10 -3.83 0.95
N ILE A 73 24.78 -3.80 1.16
CA ILE A 73 24.06 -4.64 2.11
C ILE A 73 23.63 -5.93 1.40
N LYS A 74 24.31 -7.02 1.72
CA LYS A 74 23.98 -8.34 1.16
C LYS A 74 22.76 -8.94 1.85
N THR A 75 21.61 -8.92 1.17
CA THR A 75 20.36 -9.53 1.64
C THR A 75 19.97 -10.70 0.74
N LYS A 76 19.29 -11.70 1.30
CA LYS A 76 18.72 -12.81 0.51
C LYS A 76 17.42 -12.34 -0.16
N ARG A 77 17.15 -12.78 -1.40
CA ARG A 77 15.90 -12.46 -2.10
C ARG A 77 14.65 -12.82 -1.29
N ARG A 78 14.66 -13.95 -0.58
CA ARG A 78 13.55 -14.38 0.31
C ARG A 78 13.32 -13.39 1.45
N THR A 79 14.37 -12.78 1.99
CA THR A 79 14.26 -11.79 3.05
C THR A 79 13.67 -10.47 2.53
N CYS A 80 14.03 -10.05 1.32
CA CYS A 80 13.41 -8.89 0.68
C CYS A 80 11.94 -9.14 0.36
N PHE A 81 11.58 -10.36 -0.08
CA PHE A 81 10.19 -10.75 -0.27
C PHE A 81 9.38 -10.68 1.03
N LEU A 82 9.97 -11.10 2.16
CA LEU A 82 9.35 -10.94 3.47
C LEU A 82 9.10 -9.46 3.80
N TYR A 83 10.06 -8.56 3.52
CA TYR A 83 9.88 -7.13 3.78
C TYR A 83 8.71 -6.54 2.98
N SER A 84 8.64 -6.84 1.67
CA SER A 84 7.54 -6.38 0.82
C SER A 84 6.20 -6.97 1.25
N SER A 85 6.15 -8.27 1.58
CA SER A 85 4.92 -8.92 2.07
C SER A 85 4.42 -8.30 3.38
N VAL A 86 5.33 -8.05 4.33
CA VAL A 86 5.00 -7.38 5.59
C VAL A 86 4.51 -5.96 5.33
N GLY A 87 5.19 -5.22 4.47
CA GLY A 87 4.77 -3.87 4.09
C GLY A 87 3.37 -3.84 3.50
N PHE A 88 3.11 -4.73 2.55
CA PHE A 88 1.79 -4.85 1.92
C PHE A 88 0.71 -5.22 2.94
N PHE A 89 0.95 -6.24 3.77
CA PHE A 89 0.00 -6.67 4.81
C PHE A 89 -0.35 -5.53 5.78
N PHE A 90 0.67 -4.86 6.34
CA PHE A 90 0.42 -3.75 7.27
C PHE A 90 -0.22 -2.54 6.59
N SER A 91 0.03 -2.31 5.32
CA SER A 91 -0.69 -1.28 4.54
C SER A 91 -2.17 -1.60 4.40
N CYS A 92 -2.53 -2.87 4.20
CA CYS A 92 -3.92 -3.28 4.08
C CYS A 92 -4.73 -3.14 5.38
N ILE A 93 -4.10 -3.35 6.54
CA ILE A 93 -4.79 -3.34 7.85
C ILE A 93 -4.71 -2.00 8.58
N THR A 94 -3.96 -1.03 8.05
CA THR A 94 -3.82 0.29 8.70
C THR A 94 -4.52 1.38 7.91
N PRO A 95 -5.17 2.34 8.60
CA PRO A 95 -5.80 3.47 7.95
C PRO A 95 -4.80 4.22 7.07
N SER A 96 -5.23 4.64 5.89
CA SER A 96 -4.41 5.35 4.90
C SER A 96 -3.12 4.63 4.48
N ALA A 97 -3.06 3.31 4.64
CA ALA A 97 -1.88 2.47 4.34
C ALA A 97 -0.57 2.91 5.05
N GLY A 98 -0.68 3.67 6.14
CA GLY A 98 0.46 4.28 6.82
C GLY A 98 1.37 3.30 7.57
N GLY A 99 0.89 2.09 7.89
CA GLY A 99 1.64 1.11 8.69
C GLY A 99 2.67 0.29 7.92
N GLY A 100 2.59 0.25 6.60
CA GLY A 100 3.45 -0.62 5.79
C GLY A 100 4.93 -0.27 5.90
N GLN A 101 5.30 0.98 5.68
CA GLN A 101 6.70 1.42 5.74
C GLN A 101 7.33 1.28 7.13
N PRO A 102 6.69 1.73 8.22
CA PRO A 102 7.22 1.50 9.57
C PRO A 102 7.44 0.02 9.88
N ALA A 103 6.52 -0.86 9.45
CA ALA A 103 6.67 -2.29 9.62
C ALA A 103 7.87 -2.84 8.83
N GLN A 104 8.06 -2.43 7.57
CA GLN A 104 9.23 -2.80 6.77
C GLN A 104 10.53 -2.35 7.45
N VAL A 105 10.62 -1.10 7.93
CA VAL A 105 11.80 -0.58 8.67
C VAL A 105 12.08 -1.42 9.91
N TYR A 106 11.04 -1.77 10.67
CA TYR A 106 11.17 -2.61 11.85
C TYR A 106 11.80 -3.97 11.52
N TYR A 107 11.30 -4.67 10.50
CA TYR A 107 11.84 -5.97 10.09
C TYR A 107 13.24 -5.85 9.48
N MET A 108 13.55 -4.79 8.74
CA MET A 108 14.89 -4.52 8.24
C MET A 108 15.87 -4.29 9.37
N ARG A 109 15.50 -3.52 10.41
CA ARG A 109 16.30 -3.31 11.61
C ARG A 109 16.57 -4.63 12.35
N LYS A 110 15.58 -5.51 12.45
CA LYS A 110 15.74 -6.83 13.07
C LYS A 110 16.81 -7.68 12.35
N ASN A 111 17.00 -7.46 11.06
CA ASN A 111 18.03 -8.08 10.23
C ASN A 111 19.32 -7.23 10.14
N MET A 112 19.58 -6.39 11.15
CA MET A 112 20.79 -5.57 11.28
C MET A 112 20.98 -4.50 10.18
N ILE A 113 19.95 -4.14 9.45
CA ILE A 113 19.99 -3.03 8.50
C ILE A 113 19.77 -1.72 9.27
N PRO A 114 20.68 -0.72 9.15
CA PRO A 114 20.54 0.55 9.85
C PRO A 114 19.23 1.26 9.45
N VAL A 115 18.50 1.78 10.44
CA VAL A 115 17.21 2.48 10.21
C VAL A 115 17.33 3.61 9.18
N PRO A 116 18.35 4.47 9.17
CA PRO A 116 18.49 5.50 8.14
C PRO A 116 18.57 4.92 6.73
N VAL A 117 19.31 3.82 6.54
CA VAL A 117 19.44 3.15 5.23
C VAL A 117 18.10 2.55 4.80
N ALA A 118 17.42 1.83 5.70
CA ALA A 118 16.10 1.28 5.44
C ALA A 118 15.10 2.37 5.02
N THR A 119 15.07 3.49 5.75
CA THR A 119 14.19 4.63 5.47
C THR A 119 14.49 5.25 4.10
N VAL A 120 15.77 5.48 3.76
CA VAL A 120 16.15 6.04 2.46
C VAL A 120 15.73 5.11 1.31
N VAL A 121 15.98 3.81 1.44
CA VAL A 121 15.61 2.82 0.41
C VAL A 121 14.09 2.83 0.19
N LEU A 122 13.30 2.78 1.25
CA LEU A 122 11.84 2.80 1.14
C LEU A 122 11.31 4.13 0.61
N MET A 123 11.95 5.25 0.96
CA MET A 123 11.62 6.56 0.43
C MET A 123 11.86 6.63 -1.07
N VAL A 124 12.99 6.12 -1.56
CA VAL A 124 13.29 6.04 -3.01
C VAL A 124 12.24 5.21 -3.75
N VAL A 125 11.89 4.02 -3.22
CA VAL A 125 10.84 3.17 -3.80
C VAL A 125 9.51 3.93 -3.88
N THR A 126 9.13 4.60 -2.79
CA THR A 126 7.86 5.34 -2.71
C THR A 126 7.82 6.51 -3.69
N ILE A 127 8.87 7.31 -3.76
CA ILE A 127 8.95 8.45 -4.68
C ILE A 127 8.87 7.95 -6.12
N THR A 128 9.61 6.90 -6.46
CA THR A 128 9.62 6.35 -7.82
C THR A 128 8.23 5.86 -8.22
N TYR A 129 7.59 5.08 -7.37
CA TYR A 129 6.25 4.55 -7.65
C TYR A 129 5.20 5.69 -7.74
N LYS A 130 5.26 6.69 -6.86
CA LYS A 130 4.37 7.87 -6.93
C LYS A 130 4.61 8.68 -8.20
N SER A 131 5.86 8.87 -8.59
CA SER A 131 6.21 9.57 -9.83
C SER A 131 5.64 8.86 -11.07
N VAL A 132 5.72 7.53 -11.12
CA VAL A 132 5.13 6.75 -12.23
C VAL A 132 3.61 6.95 -12.28
N LEU A 133 2.93 6.93 -11.13
CA LEU A 133 1.47 7.17 -11.08
C LEU A 133 1.11 8.57 -11.58
N VAL A 134 1.87 9.60 -11.20
CA VAL A 134 1.66 10.97 -11.67
C VAL A 134 1.85 11.05 -13.19
N VAL A 135 2.93 10.45 -13.71
CA VAL A 135 3.19 10.42 -15.17
C VAL A 135 2.05 9.74 -15.92
N ILE A 136 1.59 8.57 -15.45
CA ILE A 136 0.45 7.86 -16.06
C ILE A 136 -0.82 8.72 -15.98
N GLY A 137 -1.08 9.35 -14.83
CA GLY A 137 -2.21 10.26 -14.66
C GLY A 137 -2.17 11.43 -15.64
N CYS A 138 -1.01 12.06 -15.82
CA CYS A 138 -0.83 13.15 -16.79
C CYS A 138 -1.02 12.65 -18.24
N LEU A 139 -0.48 11.48 -18.59
CA LEU A 139 -0.66 10.90 -19.92
C LEU A 139 -2.14 10.61 -20.21
N LEU A 140 -2.87 10.06 -19.25
CA LEU A 140 -4.30 9.83 -19.37
C LEU A 140 -5.09 11.13 -19.48
N ALA A 141 -4.68 12.20 -18.77
CA ALA A 141 -5.31 13.51 -18.88
C ALA A 141 -5.16 14.12 -20.28
N VAL A 142 -3.98 13.93 -20.92
CA VAL A 142 -3.69 14.51 -22.23
C VAL A 142 -4.26 13.66 -23.36
N PHE A 143 -4.05 12.35 -23.33
CA PHE A 143 -4.39 11.44 -24.44
C PHE A 143 -5.69 10.66 -24.23
N GLY A 144 -6.15 10.54 -22.97
CA GLY A 144 -7.30 9.73 -22.61
C GLY A 144 -8.61 10.49 -22.42
N GLN A 145 -8.74 11.72 -22.95
CA GLN A 145 -9.95 12.56 -22.74
C GLN A 145 -11.25 11.88 -23.14
N GLY A 146 -11.24 11.10 -24.22
CA GLY A 146 -12.41 10.32 -24.66
C GLY A 146 -12.81 9.22 -23.67
N PHE A 147 -11.84 8.58 -23.05
CA PHE A 147 -12.03 7.56 -22.02
C PHE A 147 -12.47 8.19 -20.68
N LEU A 148 -11.82 9.28 -20.29
CA LEU A 148 -12.15 10.05 -19.10
C LEU A 148 -13.59 10.58 -19.14
N ASN A 149 -14.00 11.20 -20.23
CA ASN A 149 -15.37 11.73 -20.40
C ASN A 149 -16.43 10.61 -20.38
N ARG A 150 -16.09 9.40 -20.82
CA ARG A 150 -17.05 8.29 -20.87
C ARG A 150 -17.22 7.56 -19.53
N TYR A 151 -16.15 7.46 -18.74
CA TYR A 151 -16.14 6.64 -17.50
C TYR A 151 -15.98 7.44 -16.22
N LEU A 152 -15.45 8.67 -16.28
CA LEU A 152 -15.12 9.49 -15.12
C LEU A 152 -15.80 10.87 -15.10
N TYR A 153 -16.82 11.07 -15.93
CA TYR A 153 -17.49 12.38 -16.04
C TYR A 153 -17.99 12.90 -14.67
N GLU A 154 -18.55 12.03 -13.85
CA GLU A 154 -19.07 12.36 -12.52
C GLU A 154 -17.96 12.67 -11.48
N VAL A 155 -16.75 12.15 -11.66
CA VAL A 155 -15.62 12.31 -10.72
C VAL A 155 -14.47 13.17 -11.28
N MET A 156 -14.69 13.84 -12.41
CA MET A 156 -13.72 14.74 -13.04
C MET A 156 -13.11 15.78 -12.07
N PRO A 157 -13.87 16.45 -11.17
CA PRO A 157 -13.31 17.41 -10.23
C PRO A 157 -12.32 16.76 -9.27
N VAL A 158 -12.61 15.52 -8.82
CA VAL A 158 -11.74 14.76 -7.89
C VAL A 158 -10.47 14.31 -8.59
N TYR A 159 -10.56 13.93 -9.88
CA TYR A 159 -9.40 13.56 -10.68
C TYR A 159 -8.40 14.71 -10.83
N TYR A 160 -8.88 15.92 -11.18
CA TYR A 160 -8.02 17.10 -11.29
C TYR A 160 -7.46 17.54 -9.94
N LEU A 161 -8.22 17.41 -8.87
CA LEU A 161 -7.77 17.71 -7.51
C LEU A 161 -6.68 16.73 -7.03
N GLY A 162 -6.72 15.48 -7.49
CA GLY A 162 -5.68 14.48 -7.19
C GLY A 162 -4.39 14.65 -8.01
N LEU A 163 -4.44 15.44 -9.08
CA LEU A 163 -3.33 15.71 -9.97
C LEU A 163 -2.55 16.99 -9.58
N ALA A 164 -3.22 17.91 -8.83
CA ALA A 164 -2.67 19.13 -8.27
C ALA A 164 -1.91 18.91 -6.96
#